data_4453985b414e8920df8c30eb723d3d47
#
_entry.id   4453985b414e8920df8c30eb723d3d47
#
_cell.length_a   1.000
_cell.length_b   1.000
_cell.length_c   1.000
_cell.angle_alpha   90.00
_cell.angle_beta   90.00
_cell.angle_gamma   90.00
#
_symmetry.space_group_name_H-M   'P 1'
#
loop_
_entity.id
_entity.type
_entity.pdbx_description
1 polymer ?
#
loop_
_entity_poly.entity_id
_entity_poly.type
_entity_poly.pdbx_seq_one_letter_code
_entity_poly.pdbx_strand_id
1 'polypeptide(L)'
;GKPYQNKNVLVFGTGTSSHDVSQDLHANGANVTMVQRSPTMIVNLEPSAQLPYALYQEGPSTDDCDLIAISSPLSVLKKTHQILTKQSKKLDSKLLKKLEKIGFVLDYGEDNTGWQFKYLTRGGGYYFNVGASNLVADQKIKLIQFSDIKEFLSDGIIHSSKKLKYDSFVFATGYK
;
A
#
# COMPACT_ATOMS: atom_id res chain seq x y z
N GLY A 1 -0.26 -15.06 12.56
CA GLY A 1 0.10 -15.93 11.41
C GLY A 1 0.20 -17.42 11.75
N LYS A 2 0.69 -17.80 12.96
CA LYS A 2 1.00 -19.23 13.31
C LYS A 2 -0.08 -20.25 12.97
N PRO A 3 -1.39 -20.04 13.23
CA PRO A 3 -2.44 -21.02 12.89
C PRO A 3 -2.59 -21.29 11.39
N TYR A 4 -1.98 -20.45 10.55
CA TYR A 4 -2.08 -20.51 9.07
C TYR A 4 -0.83 -21.08 8.41
N GLN A 5 0.11 -21.63 9.17
CA GLN A 5 1.30 -22.29 8.62
C GLN A 5 0.88 -23.37 7.60
N ASN A 6 1.54 -23.35 6.43
CA ASN A 6 1.25 -24.22 5.28
C ASN A 6 -0.18 -24.08 4.69
N LYS A 7 -0.94 -23.06 5.09
CA LYS A 7 -2.27 -22.77 4.54
C LYS A 7 -2.17 -21.82 3.35
N ASN A 8 -3.09 -21.96 2.40
CA ASN A 8 -3.29 -21.02 1.32
C ASN A 8 -4.27 -19.94 1.79
N VAL A 9 -3.81 -18.70 1.93
CA VAL A 9 -4.62 -17.59 2.45
C VAL A 9 -4.80 -16.52 1.39
N LEU A 10 -6.04 -16.13 1.13
CA LEU A 10 -6.41 -15.05 0.23
C LEU A 10 -6.74 -13.80 1.02
N VAL A 11 -5.95 -12.73 0.82
CA VAL A 11 -6.10 -11.45 1.53
C VAL A 11 -6.66 -10.40 0.58
N PHE A 12 -7.87 -9.91 0.85
CA PHE A 12 -8.53 -8.87 0.06
C PHE A 12 -8.13 -7.49 0.52
N GLY A 13 -7.50 -6.72 -0.36
CA GLY A 13 -7.03 -5.37 -0.13
C GLY A 13 -5.52 -5.23 -0.40
N THR A 14 -5.09 -3.98 -0.57
CA THR A 14 -3.68 -3.60 -0.78
C THR A 14 -3.32 -2.32 0.00
N GLY A 15 -4.10 -1.99 1.03
CA GLY A 15 -3.79 -0.92 1.98
C GLY A 15 -2.87 -1.40 3.11
N THR A 16 -2.70 -0.58 4.15
CA THR A 16 -1.81 -0.86 5.29
C THR A 16 -2.13 -2.19 5.96
N SER A 17 -3.38 -2.40 6.40
CA SER A 17 -3.77 -3.64 7.11
C SER A 17 -3.55 -4.89 6.27
N SER A 18 -3.83 -4.85 4.96
CA SER A 18 -3.63 -6.01 4.10
C SER A 18 -2.15 -6.34 3.89
N HIS A 19 -1.28 -5.34 3.79
CA HIS A 19 0.16 -5.55 3.70
C HIS A 19 0.71 -6.14 5.01
N ASP A 20 0.34 -5.59 6.16
CA ASP A 20 0.82 -6.05 7.47
C ASP A 20 0.37 -7.49 7.75
N VAL A 21 -0.92 -7.79 7.53
CA VAL A 21 -1.44 -9.15 7.68
C VAL A 21 -0.77 -10.12 6.72
N SER A 22 -0.57 -9.73 5.46
CA SER A 22 0.09 -10.59 4.46
C SER A 22 1.55 -10.87 4.82
N GLN A 23 2.26 -9.87 5.35
CA GLN A 23 3.63 -10.02 5.81
C GLN A 23 3.73 -10.97 7.02
N ASP A 24 2.85 -10.81 8.02
CA ASP A 24 2.79 -11.69 9.18
C ASP A 24 2.44 -13.14 8.79
N LEU A 25 1.44 -13.33 7.95
CA LEU A 25 1.06 -14.64 7.44
C LEU A 25 2.23 -15.31 6.71
N HIS A 26 2.89 -14.58 5.80
CA HIS A 26 4.05 -15.09 5.07
C HIS A 26 5.23 -15.45 6.00
N ALA A 27 5.54 -14.59 6.97
CA ALA A 27 6.60 -14.82 7.95
C ALA A 27 6.35 -16.07 8.82
N ASN A 28 5.09 -16.43 9.01
CA ASN A 28 4.67 -17.64 9.75
C ASN A 28 4.41 -18.86 8.82
N GLY A 29 4.86 -18.82 7.56
CA GLY A 29 4.86 -19.97 6.66
C GLY A 29 3.53 -20.22 5.92
N ALA A 30 2.65 -19.24 5.82
CA ALA A 30 1.47 -19.32 4.96
C ALA A 30 1.82 -19.02 3.49
N ASN A 31 1.07 -19.62 2.56
CA ASN A 31 1.08 -19.27 1.14
C ASN A 31 0.08 -18.15 0.89
N VAL A 32 0.57 -16.91 0.80
CA VAL A 32 -0.29 -15.74 0.74
C VAL A 32 -0.51 -15.28 -0.70
N THR A 33 -1.77 -14.95 -1.01
CA THR A 33 -2.16 -14.23 -2.23
C THR A 33 -2.92 -12.97 -1.84
N MET A 34 -2.45 -11.80 -2.28
CA MET A 34 -3.16 -10.54 -2.13
C MET A 34 -4.08 -10.29 -3.33
N VAL A 35 -5.25 -9.70 -3.07
CA VAL A 35 -6.23 -9.30 -4.08
C VAL A 35 -6.29 -7.78 -4.13
N GLN A 36 -5.89 -7.22 -5.26
CA GLN A 36 -6.01 -5.78 -5.48
C GLN A 36 -7.34 -5.46 -6.17
N ARG A 37 -8.15 -4.60 -5.54
CA ARG A 37 -9.39 -4.05 -6.11
C ARG A 37 -9.19 -2.63 -6.65
N SER A 38 -8.45 -1.82 -5.91
CA SER A 38 -8.26 -0.40 -6.22
C SER A 38 -6.77 -0.07 -6.24
N PRO A 39 -6.35 0.89 -7.05
CA PRO A 39 -4.98 1.38 -7.06
C PRO A 39 -4.54 1.86 -5.67
N THR A 40 -3.29 1.62 -5.32
CA THR A 40 -2.72 1.95 -4.01
C THR A 40 -1.40 2.67 -4.16
N MET A 41 -1.17 3.72 -3.38
CA MET A 41 0.15 4.34 -3.30
C MET A 41 1.06 3.50 -2.42
N ILE A 42 2.19 3.09 -2.97
CA ILE A 42 3.27 2.47 -2.21
C ILE A 42 4.39 3.50 -2.06
N VAL A 43 4.85 3.69 -0.84
CA VAL A 43 5.95 4.59 -0.51
C VAL A 43 6.79 3.95 0.60
N ASN A 44 8.12 3.92 0.44
CA ASN A 44 8.97 3.43 1.52
C ASN A 44 8.85 4.35 2.74
N LEU A 45 8.81 3.75 3.94
CA LEU A 45 8.73 4.53 5.17
C LEU A 45 9.91 5.50 5.24
N GLU A 46 11.11 5.00 5.00
CA GLU A 46 12.34 5.79 4.97
C GLU A 46 13.01 5.71 3.58
N PRO A 47 13.48 6.83 3.06
CA PRO A 47 13.27 8.22 3.50
C PRO A 47 11.98 8.83 2.93
N SER A 48 11.29 8.14 2.02
CA SER A 48 10.31 8.72 1.10
C SER A 48 9.05 9.24 1.79
N ALA A 49 8.49 8.49 2.75
CA ALA A 49 7.29 8.91 3.48
C ALA A 49 7.62 10.01 4.51
N GLN A 50 8.88 10.15 4.90
CA GLN A 50 9.33 11.16 5.86
C GLN A 50 9.62 12.52 5.22
N LEU A 51 9.69 12.63 3.91
CA LEU A 51 9.98 13.90 3.23
C LEU A 51 9.13 15.09 3.70
N PRO A 52 7.81 14.94 3.95
CA PRO A 52 7.00 16.04 4.46
C PRO A 52 7.38 16.52 5.87
N TYR A 53 8.13 15.73 6.61
CA TYR A 53 8.54 16.03 7.99
C TYR A 53 9.97 16.58 8.11
N ALA A 54 10.65 16.86 6.99
CA ALA A 54 12.01 17.39 7.00
C ALA A 54 12.13 18.71 7.81
N LEU A 55 11.09 19.55 7.78
CA LEU A 55 11.03 20.79 8.57
C LEU A 55 11.25 20.53 10.08
N TYR A 56 10.72 19.42 10.60
CA TYR A 56 10.86 19.06 12.02
C TYR A 56 12.24 18.51 12.38
N GLN A 57 13.04 18.13 11.39
CA GLN A 57 14.39 17.56 11.61
C GLN A 57 15.49 18.61 11.55
N GLU A 58 15.30 19.68 10.75
CA GLU A 58 16.38 20.62 10.39
C GLU A 58 16.06 22.07 10.76
N GLY A 59 14.90 22.32 11.31
CA GLY A 59 14.35 23.65 11.36
C GLY A 59 14.12 24.23 12.75
N PRO A 60 13.11 25.08 12.86
CA PRO A 60 12.69 25.78 14.05
C PRO A 60 12.21 24.84 15.17
N SER A 61 11.73 25.42 16.28
CA SER A 61 11.07 24.66 17.33
C SER A 61 9.85 23.88 16.82
N THR A 62 9.43 22.82 17.52
CA THR A 62 8.23 22.04 17.14
C THR A 62 7.00 22.93 17.01
N ASP A 63 6.82 23.89 17.93
CA ASP A 63 5.69 24.83 17.94
C ASP A 63 5.68 25.70 16.67
N ASP A 64 6.86 26.19 16.25
CA ASP A 64 6.99 26.96 15.01
C ASP A 64 6.73 26.10 13.77
N CYS A 65 7.21 24.85 13.77
CA CYS A 65 6.94 23.89 12.68
C CYS A 65 5.44 23.62 12.56
N ASP A 66 4.74 23.40 13.66
CA ASP A 66 3.29 23.20 13.70
C ASP A 66 2.55 24.42 13.16
N LEU A 67 2.97 25.63 13.60
CA LEU A 67 2.39 26.87 13.12
C LEU A 67 2.58 27.06 11.60
N ILE A 68 3.76 26.79 11.08
CA ILE A 68 4.05 26.83 9.63
C ILE A 68 3.17 25.83 8.88
N ALA A 69 3.05 24.60 9.40
CA ALA A 69 2.26 23.56 8.76
C ALA A 69 0.77 23.93 8.69
N ILE A 70 0.20 24.44 9.80
CA ILE A 70 -1.22 24.81 9.89
C ILE A 70 -1.53 26.08 9.08
N SER A 71 -0.63 27.08 9.10
CA SER A 71 -0.86 28.37 8.44
C SER A 71 -0.69 28.31 6.92
N SER A 72 -0.13 27.22 6.38
CA SER A 72 0.12 27.11 4.95
C SER A 72 -1.20 27.02 4.16
N PRO A 73 -1.43 27.90 3.18
CA PRO A 73 -2.62 27.81 2.33
C PRO A 73 -2.70 26.47 1.60
N LEU A 74 -3.91 25.93 1.46
CA LEU A 74 -4.13 24.62 0.82
C LEU A 74 -3.54 24.53 -0.59
N SER A 75 -3.56 25.62 -1.35
CA SER A 75 -2.96 25.70 -2.69
C SER A 75 -1.44 25.58 -2.66
N VAL A 76 -0.77 26.09 -1.62
CA VAL A 76 0.67 25.94 -1.40
C VAL A 76 0.99 24.53 -0.98
N LEU A 77 0.26 23.98 0.01
CA LEU A 77 0.41 22.59 0.45
C LEU A 77 0.27 21.62 -0.74
N LYS A 78 -0.73 21.82 -1.58
CA LYS A 78 -0.95 20.97 -2.77
C LYS A 78 0.28 20.95 -3.69
N LYS A 79 0.85 22.11 -3.99
CA LYS A 79 2.07 22.23 -4.80
C LYS A 79 3.28 21.56 -4.14
N THR A 80 3.46 21.81 -2.85
CA THR A 80 4.54 21.18 -2.08
C THR A 80 4.42 19.66 -2.12
N HIS A 81 3.24 19.11 -1.88
CA HIS A 81 3.02 17.66 -1.91
C HIS A 81 3.17 17.04 -3.30
N GLN A 82 2.86 17.76 -4.36
CA GLN A 82 3.17 17.31 -5.73
C GLN A 82 4.69 17.17 -5.95
N ILE A 83 5.48 18.12 -5.45
CA ILE A 83 6.95 18.07 -5.52
C ILE A 83 7.49 16.89 -4.71
N LEU A 84 7.04 16.75 -3.45
CA LEU A 84 7.46 15.67 -2.57
C LEU A 84 7.08 14.28 -3.13
N THR A 85 5.88 14.16 -3.71
CA THR A 85 5.45 12.93 -4.37
C THR A 85 6.34 12.59 -5.57
N LYS A 86 6.72 13.57 -6.38
CA LYS A 86 7.67 13.37 -7.48
C LYS A 86 9.03 12.90 -6.96
N GLN A 87 9.49 13.46 -5.86
CA GLN A 87 10.75 13.07 -5.22
C GLN A 87 10.68 11.65 -4.64
N SER A 88 9.63 11.30 -3.89
CA SER A 88 9.44 9.95 -3.36
C SER A 88 9.37 8.88 -4.46
N LYS A 89 8.65 9.15 -5.56
CA LYS A 89 8.63 8.27 -6.74
C LYS A 89 10.03 8.03 -7.32
N LYS A 90 10.88 9.03 -7.33
CA LYS A 90 12.28 8.90 -7.81
C LYS A 90 13.09 8.02 -6.87
N LEU A 91 12.98 8.26 -5.56
CA LEU A 91 13.68 7.48 -4.53
C LEU A 91 13.25 6.02 -4.56
N ASP A 92 11.96 5.75 -4.66
CA ASP A 92 11.37 4.41 -4.60
C ASP A 92 11.30 3.73 -5.99
N SER A 93 11.84 4.33 -7.02
CA SER A 93 11.65 3.92 -8.42
C SER A 93 11.97 2.44 -8.69
N LYS A 94 12.96 1.87 -8.00
CA LYS A 94 13.34 0.45 -8.14
C LYS A 94 12.22 -0.48 -7.68
N LEU A 95 11.61 -0.19 -6.52
CA LEU A 95 10.49 -0.97 -5.97
C LEU A 95 9.25 -0.79 -6.84
N LEU A 96 8.90 0.46 -7.17
CA LEU A 96 7.70 0.79 -7.93
C LEU A 96 7.69 0.10 -9.30
N LYS A 97 8.82 0.13 -10.03
CA LYS A 97 8.97 -0.59 -11.31
C LYS A 97 8.80 -2.11 -11.19
N LYS A 98 9.29 -2.71 -10.09
CA LYS A 98 9.08 -4.14 -9.85
C LYS A 98 7.61 -4.46 -9.61
N LEU A 99 6.91 -3.63 -8.83
CA LEU A 99 5.48 -3.78 -8.57
C LEU A 99 4.65 -3.62 -9.84
N GLU A 100 4.92 -2.60 -10.65
CA GLU A 100 4.25 -2.40 -11.95
C GLU A 100 4.46 -3.61 -12.88
N LYS A 101 5.68 -4.15 -12.92
CA LYS A 101 6.00 -5.32 -13.76
C LYS A 101 5.18 -6.56 -13.44
N ILE A 102 4.76 -6.73 -12.18
CA ILE A 102 3.90 -7.86 -11.76
C ILE A 102 2.41 -7.54 -11.82
N GLY A 103 2.03 -6.37 -12.34
CA GLY A 103 0.64 -5.95 -12.49
C GLY A 103 0.04 -5.26 -11.26
N PHE A 104 0.86 -4.81 -10.29
CA PHE A 104 0.36 -3.97 -9.19
C PHE A 104 0.00 -2.59 -9.73
N VAL A 105 -1.24 -2.17 -9.53
CA VAL A 105 -1.73 -0.87 -10.00
C VAL A 105 -1.43 0.19 -8.95
N LEU A 106 -0.52 1.11 -9.29
CA LEU A 106 -0.11 2.22 -8.43
C LEU A 106 -1.01 3.44 -8.62
N ASP A 107 -1.15 4.25 -7.56
CA ASP A 107 -1.88 5.51 -7.55
C ASP A 107 -1.12 6.52 -6.68
N TYR A 108 -1.10 7.75 -7.10
CA TYR A 108 -0.36 8.82 -6.42
C TYR A 108 -1.28 9.93 -5.91
N GLY A 109 -2.57 9.64 -5.78
CA GLY A 109 -3.58 10.58 -5.31
C GLY A 109 -4.04 11.56 -6.38
N GLU A 110 -5.08 12.30 -6.05
CA GLU A 110 -5.60 13.36 -6.91
C GLU A 110 -4.50 14.38 -7.23
N ASP A 111 -4.34 14.73 -8.49
CA ASP A 111 -3.31 15.63 -8.99
C ASP A 111 -1.87 15.26 -8.57
N ASN A 112 -1.60 14.00 -8.30
CA ASN A 112 -0.30 13.51 -7.81
C ASN A 112 0.16 14.15 -6.49
N THR A 113 -0.77 14.43 -5.59
CA THR A 113 -0.49 15.03 -4.28
C THR A 113 0.02 14.05 -3.22
N GLY A 114 -0.03 12.75 -3.52
CA GLY A 114 0.59 11.71 -2.70
C GLY A 114 -0.23 11.26 -1.50
N TRP A 115 0.45 10.57 -0.59
CA TRP A 115 -0.17 9.87 0.52
C TRP A 115 -0.85 10.80 1.54
N GLN A 116 -0.30 11.99 1.81
CA GLN A 116 -0.88 12.92 2.78
C GLN A 116 -2.26 13.41 2.34
N PHE A 117 -2.43 13.80 1.08
CA PHE A 117 -3.73 14.19 0.57
C PHE A 117 -4.70 12.99 0.48
N LYS A 118 -4.20 11.79 0.19
CA LYS A 118 -5.03 10.57 0.29
C LYS A 118 -5.51 10.33 1.72
N TYR A 119 -4.64 10.57 2.71
CA TYR A 119 -5.02 10.52 4.12
C TYR A 119 -6.09 11.56 4.47
N LEU A 120 -5.86 12.82 4.12
CA LEU A 120 -6.77 13.93 4.43
C LEU A 120 -8.14 13.79 3.76
N THR A 121 -8.19 13.23 2.54
CA THR A 121 -9.43 13.16 1.75
C THR A 121 -10.17 11.84 1.88
N ARG A 122 -9.48 10.73 2.14
CA ARG A 122 -10.04 9.37 2.11
C ARG A 122 -9.67 8.50 3.31
N GLY A 123 -8.75 8.94 4.15
CA GLY A 123 -8.25 8.16 5.29
C GLY A 123 -7.50 6.87 4.90
N GLY A 124 -7.07 6.72 3.64
CA GLY A 124 -6.43 5.48 3.19
C GLY A 124 -6.05 5.46 1.71
N GLY A 125 -5.80 4.26 1.18
CA GLY A 125 -5.38 4.07 -0.22
C GLY A 125 -3.88 4.24 -0.43
N TYR A 126 -3.09 4.10 0.64
CA TYR A 126 -1.62 4.07 0.62
C TYR A 126 -1.10 3.00 1.58
N TYR A 127 0.17 2.68 1.43
CA TYR A 127 0.94 1.84 2.36
C TYR A 127 2.35 2.39 2.53
N PHE A 128 2.77 2.54 3.79
CA PHE A 128 4.16 2.82 4.14
C PHE A 128 4.93 1.51 4.18
N ASN A 129 5.73 1.28 3.15
CA ASN A 129 6.41 0.01 2.98
C ASN A 129 7.54 -0.16 4.02
N VAL A 130 7.39 -1.21 4.82
CA VAL A 130 8.39 -1.72 5.77
C VAL A 130 8.82 -3.15 5.42
N GLY A 131 8.63 -3.56 4.15
CA GLY A 131 9.07 -4.86 3.64
C GLY A 131 7.99 -5.66 2.91
N ALA A 132 6.71 -5.52 3.23
CA ALA A 132 5.66 -6.32 2.60
C ALA A 132 5.57 -6.12 1.09
N SER A 133 5.67 -4.87 0.60
CA SER A 133 5.67 -4.62 -0.85
C SER A 133 6.88 -5.22 -1.57
N ASN A 134 8.00 -5.40 -0.89
CA ASN A 134 9.15 -6.12 -1.44
C ASN A 134 8.84 -7.61 -1.64
N LEU A 135 8.14 -8.23 -0.68
CA LEU A 135 7.69 -9.62 -0.80
C LEU A 135 6.71 -9.80 -1.96
N VAL A 136 5.82 -8.84 -2.18
CA VAL A 136 4.91 -8.81 -3.32
C VAL A 136 5.69 -8.63 -4.63
N ALA A 137 6.59 -7.64 -4.70
CA ALA A 137 7.41 -7.37 -5.87
C ALA A 137 8.31 -8.55 -6.28
N ASP A 138 8.80 -9.32 -5.30
CA ASP A 138 9.61 -10.52 -5.49
C ASP A 138 8.74 -11.79 -5.64
N GLN A 139 7.41 -11.67 -5.74
CA GLN A 139 6.41 -12.73 -5.91
C GLN A 139 6.43 -13.81 -4.81
N LYS A 140 6.98 -13.50 -3.64
CA LYS A 140 6.88 -14.35 -2.43
C LYS A 140 5.47 -14.29 -1.83
N ILE A 141 4.81 -13.15 -1.95
CA ILE A 141 3.38 -12.97 -1.79
C ILE A 141 2.80 -12.75 -3.19
N LYS A 142 1.88 -13.59 -3.60
CA LYS A 142 1.25 -13.51 -4.93
C LYS A 142 0.30 -12.33 -5.00
N LEU A 143 0.09 -11.78 -6.19
CA LEU A 143 -0.88 -10.73 -6.46
C LEU A 143 -1.85 -11.19 -7.55
N ILE A 144 -3.14 -10.93 -7.33
CA ILE A 144 -4.18 -11.05 -8.36
C ILE A 144 -5.06 -9.81 -8.34
N GLN A 145 -5.67 -9.50 -9.49
CA GLN A 145 -6.63 -8.42 -9.59
C GLN A 145 -8.05 -8.93 -9.24
N PHE A 146 -8.82 -8.12 -8.51
CA PHE A 146 -10.19 -8.46 -8.15
C PHE A 146 -11.10 -8.66 -9.38
N SER A 147 -10.85 -7.90 -10.45
CA SER A 147 -11.58 -8.02 -11.74
C SER A 147 -11.48 -9.39 -12.39
N ASP A 148 -10.42 -10.15 -12.07
CA ASP A 148 -10.17 -11.47 -12.63
C ASP A 148 -10.86 -12.60 -11.86
N ILE A 149 -11.42 -12.28 -10.67
CA ILE A 149 -12.25 -13.21 -9.89
C ILE A 149 -13.65 -13.23 -10.51
N LYS A 150 -14.05 -14.38 -11.02
CA LYS A 150 -15.35 -14.60 -11.68
C LYS A 150 -16.40 -15.11 -10.70
N GLU A 151 -15.99 -15.92 -9.73
CA GLU A 151 -16.91 -16.58 -8.80
C GLU A 151 -16.20 -16.91 -7.50
N PHE A 152 -16.94 -16.84 -6.38
CA PHE A 152 -16.52 -17.32 -5.08
C PHE A 152 -17.12 -18.71 -4.83
N LEU A 153 -16.28 -19.64 -4.41
CA LEU A 153 -16.65 -21.02 -4.10
C LEU A 153 -16.50 -21.27 -2.59
N SER A 154 -17.10 -22.35 -2.08
CA SER A 154 -16.96 -22.76 -0.69
C SER A 154 -15.51 -23.07 -0.27
N ASP A 155 -14.65 -23.43 -1.23
CA ASP A 155 -13.25 -23.83 -1.01
C ASP A 155 -12.24 -22.99 -1.82
N GLY A 156 -12.65 -21.81 -2.34
CA GLY A 156 -11.75 -20.98 -3.14
C GLY A 156 -12.45 -19.99 -4.07
N ILE A 157 -11.83 -19.74 -5.22
CA ILE A 157 -12.34 -18.81 -6.23
C ILE A 157 -12.14 -19.38 -7.64
N ILE A 158 -12.94 -18.89 -8.61
CA ILE A 158 -12.62 -18.99 -10.03
C ILE A 158 -11.88 -17.71 -10.44
N HIS A 159 -10.59 -17.81 -10.72
CA HIS A 159 -9.74 -16.75 -11.22
C HIS A 159 -9.51 -16.96 -12.72
N SER A 160 -9.96 -16.00 -13.54
CA SER A 160 -9.98 -16.12 -15.01
C SER A 160 -10.78 -17.36 -15.46
N SER A 161 -10.16 -18.50 -15.66
CA SER A 161 -10.83 -19.76 -16.03
C SER A 161 -10.34 -20.93 -15.18
N LYS A 162 -9.63 -20.65 -14.07
CA LYS A 162 -9.03 -21.68 -13.22
C LYS A 162 -9.61 -21.62 -11.81
N LYS A 163 -9.90 -22.79 -11.24
CA LYS A 163 -10.22 -22.91 -9.82
C LYS A 163 -8.95 -22.83 -9.01
N LEU A 164 -8.89 -21.85 -8.09
CA LEU A 164 -7.85 -21.71 -7.09
C LEU A 164 -8.44 -22.01 -5.72
N LYS A 165 -7.83 -22.94 -4.99
CA LYS A 165 -8.27 -23.33 -3.64
C LYS A 165 -7.56 -22.51 -2.58
N TYR A 166 -8.31 -22.07 -1.57
CA TYR A 166 -7.82 -21.36 -0.40
C TYR A 166 -8.44 -21.93 0.87
N ASP A 167 -7.62 -22.01 1.92
CA ASP A 167 -8.03 -22.47 3.23
C ASP A 167 -8.71 -21.37 4.05
N SER A 168 -8.41 -20.10 3.73
CA SER A 168 -8.95 -18.95 4.45
C SER A 168 -9.01 -17.70 3.58
N PHE A 169 -10.01 -16.87 3.87
CA PHE A 169 -10.17 -15.52 3.30
C PHE A 169 -10.03 -14.49 4.40
N VAL A 170 -9.23 -13.45 4.16
CA VAL A 170 -9.05 -12.29 5.04
C VAL A 170 -9.53 -11.05 4.31
N PHE A 171 -10.49 -10.34 4.89
CA PHE A 171 -11.03 -9.11 4.31
C PHE A 171 -10.41 -7.89 5.02
N ALA A 172 -9.39 -7.29 4.40
CA ALA A 172 -8.74 -6.05 4.85
C ALA A 172 -9.13 -4.88 3.92
N THR A 173 -10.45 -4.70 3.74
CA THR A 173 -11.05 -3.84 2.71
C THR A 173 -11.43 -2.45 3.21
N GLY A 174 -11.11 -2.12 4.45
CA GLY A 174 -11.47 -0.88 5.11
C GLY A 174 -12.85 -0.92 5.76
N TYR A 175 -13.25 0.22 6.28
CA TYR A 175 -14.54 0.41 6.97
C TYR A 175 -15.48 1.27 6.12
N LYS A 176 -16.78 1.15 6.37
CA LYS A 176 -17.82 2.05 5.85
C LYS A 176 -18.14 3.11 6.89
#